data_a095fdddaaa0c76a675fb0bb77088b19
#
_entry.id   a095fdddaaa0c76a675fb0bb77088b19
#
_cell.length_a   1.000
_cell.length_b   1.000
_cell.length_c   1.000
_cell.angle_alpha   90.00
_cell.angle_beta   90.00
_cell.angle_gamma   90.00
#
_symmetry.space_group_name_H-M   'P 1'
#
loop_
_entity.id
_entity.type
_entity.pdbx_description
1 polymer ?
#
loop_
_entity_poly.entity_id
_entity_poly.type
_entity_poly.pdbx_seq_one_letter_code
_entity_poly.pdbx_strand_id
1 'polypeptide(L)'
;RELDLKITGTTEPDFQKLSKVVFERIKKLEDKDAANFRHYDREESEIMRTGFLFEIYHRFYAQLDQLILDQTKSGEKCCPVPFAGEILALLAKRGFAKDEALRFFGIFYQLRRAFFFIVHGLIGQAACMKELRRHLWNNVFTSDIRYYDRYLWNRMEDFSTLLLGETGTGKGAAAAAIGRSGFIPFDERKNCFAESFAQNFISLNLSQFPETLIESELFGHRKGAFTGAIEAHQGVFAR
;
A
#
# COMPACT_ATOMS: atom_id res chain seq x y z
N ARG A 1 10.64 -8.21 -1.25
CA ARG A 1 11.73 -9.08 -1.78
C ARG A 1 11.42 -10.56 -1.53
N GLU A 2 11.22 -11.00 -0.29
CA GLU A 2 10.89 -12.40 0.00
C GLU A 2 9.51 -12.84 -0.51
N LEU A 3 8.52 -11.95 -0.52
CA LEU A 3 7.17 -12.29 -0.97
C LEU A 3 7.08 -12.33 -2.50
N ASP A 4 7.69 -11.38 -3.19
CA ASP A 4 7.77 -11.36 -4.65
C ASP A 4 8.45 -12.64 -5.18
N LEU A 5 9.54 -13.05 -4.55
CA LEU A 5 10.27 -14.27 -4.90
C LEU A 5 9.47 -15.55 -4.62
N LYS A 6 8.72 -15.59 -3.50
CA LYS A 6 7.93 -16.78 -3.12
C LYS A 6 6.58 -16.88 -3.83
N ILE A 7 5.99 -15.76 -4.25
CA ILE A 7 4.75 -15.74 -5.05
C ILE A 7 5.04 -16.10 -6.51
N THR A 8 6.16 -15.62 -7.07
CA THR A 8 6.53 -15.83 -8.48
C THR A 8 7.35 -17.07 -8.75
N GLY A 9 7.77 -17.81 -7.71
CA GLY A 9 8.69 -18.96 -7.83
C GLY A 9 10.13 -18.55 -8.20
N THR A 10 10.44 -17.26 -8.24
CA THR A 10 11.78 -16.73 -8.52
C THR A 10 12.66 -16.83 -7.27
N THR A 11 13.91 -17.24 -7.42
CA THR A 11 14.87 -17.28 -6.30
C THR A 11 15.51 -15.92 -6.07
N GLU A 12 16.05 -15.68 -4.84
CA GLU A 12 16.78 -14.43 -4.54
C GLU A 12 17.95 -14.16 -5.50
N PRO A 13 18.78 -15.15 -5.87
CA PRO A 13 19.82 -14.96 -6.87
C PRO A 13 19.29 -14.58 -8.26
N ASP A 14 18.16 -15.15 -8.69
CA ASP A 14 17.55 -14.84 -9.98
C ASP A 14 17.01 -13.42 -10.01
N PHE A 15 16.41 -12.98 -8.90
CA PHE A 15 15.92 -11.61 -8.75
C PHE A 15 17.08 -10.60 -8.80
N GLN A 16 18.19 -10.86 -8.12
CA GLN A 16 19.37 -9.99 -8.14
C GLN A 16 19.98 -9.89 -9.55
N LYS A 17 20.05 -11.02 -10.27
CA LYS A 17 20.48 -11.03 -11.68
C LYS A 17 19.55 -10.20 -12.56
N LEU A 18 18.23 -10.40 -12.42
CA LEU A 18 17.25 -9.64 -13.19
C LEU A 18 17.36 -8.14 -12.91
N SER A 19 17.43 -7.75 -11.65
CA SER A 19 17.56 -6.33 -11.24
C SER A 19 18.82 -5.71 -11.86
N LYS A 20 19.95 -6.40 -11.79
CA LYS A 20 21.22 -5.94 -12.40
C LYS A 20 21.07 -5.74 -13.90
N VAL A 21 20.51 -6.70 -14.62
CA VAL A 21 20.30 -6.61 -16.08
C VAL A 21 19.38 -5.44 -16.43
N VAL A 22 18.28 -5.25 -15.70
CA VAL A 22 17.35 -4.13 -15.92
C VAL A 22 18.06 -2.81 -15.71
N PHE A 23 18.77 -2.62 -14.60
CA PHE A 23 19.51 -1.39 -14.30
C PHE A 23 20.60 -1.08 -15.33
N GLU A 24 21.37 -2.08 -15.77
CA GLU A 24 22.38 -1.90 -16.82
C GLU A 24 21.77 -1.48 -18.16
N ARG A 25 20.62 -2.06 -18.52
CA ARG A 25 19.90 -1.68 -19.75
C ARG A 25 19.37 -0.25 -19.67
N ILE A 26 18.76 0.12 -18.56
CA ILE A 26 18.23 1.48 -18.36
C ILE A 26 19.37 2.50 -18.39
N LYS A 27 20.52 2.21 -17.76
CA LYS A 27 21.70 3.08 -17.83
C LYS A 27 22.17 3.30 -19.27
N LYS A 28 22.22 2.26 -20.09
CA LYS A 28 22.56 2.38 -21.52
C LYS A 28 21.56 3.23 -22.31
N LEU A 29 20.28 3.25 -21.89
CA LEU A 29 19.26 4.11 -22.49
C LEU A 29 19.44 5.57 -22.03
N GLU A 30 19.79 5.78 -20.75
CA GLU A 30 20.12 7.12 -20.25
C GLU A 30 21.33 7.72 -20.99
N ASP A 31 22.38 6.95 -21.21
CA ASP A 31 23.57 7.37 -21.94
C ASP A 31 23.28 7.79 -23.40
N LYS A 32 22.16 7.29 -23.97
CA LYS A 32 21.70 7.59 -25.32
C LYS A 32 20.55 8.61 -25.38
N ASP A 33 20.17 9.20 -24.25
CA ASP A 33 18.98 10.06 -24.11
C ASP A 33 17.67 9.37 -24.59
N ALA A 34 17.62 8.05 -24.48
CA ALA A 34 16.50 7.22 -24.91
C ALA A 34 15.65 6.67 -23.73
N ALA A 35 15.90 7.15 -22.50
CA ALA A 35 15.25 6.62 -21.30
C ALA A 35 13.90 7.34 -20.99
N ASN A 36 13.06 7.49 -22.03
CA ASN A 36 11.71 8.00 -21.92
C ASN A 36 10.77 7.15 -22.78
N PHE A 37 9.74 6.51 -22.16
CA PHE A 37 8.89 5.56 -22.85
C PHE A 37 8.03 6.20 -23.96
N ARG A 38 7.83 7.52 -23.95
CA ARG A 38 7.06 8.23 -24.99
C ARG A 38 7.77 8.29 -26.34
N HIS A 39 9.05 7.91 -26.41
CA HIS A 39 9.82 7.87 -27.64
C HIS A 39 9.68 6.55 -28.40
N TYR A 40 8.90 5.61 -27.88
CA TYR A 40 8.74 4.25 -28.37
C TYR A 40 7.33 4.02 -28.92
N ASP A 41 7.16 2.99 -29.72
CA ASP A 41 5.84 2.55 -30.14
C ASP A 41 5.01 2.03 -28.96
N ARG A 42 3.76 1.67 -29.22
CA ARG A 42 2.83 1.30 -28.14
C ARG A 42 3.28 0.05 -27.38
N GLU A 43 3.80 -0.96 -28.05
CA GLU A 43 4.18 -2.23 -27.45
C GLU A 43 5.48 -2.08 -26.64
N GLU A 44 6.48 -1.46 -27.24
CA GLU A 44 7.75 -1.14 -26.59
C GLU A 44 7.55 -0.19 -25.39
N SER A 45 6.67 0.79 -25.53
CA SER A 45 6.35 1.76 -24.48
C SER A 45 5.81 1.08 -23.20
N GLU A 46 4.94 0.07 -23.33
CA GLU A 46 4.41 -0.69 -22.18
C GLU A 46 5.53 -1.49 -21.46
N ILE A 47 6.44 -2.08 -22.23
CA ILE A 47 7.59 -2.80 -21.68
C ILE A 47 8.53 -1.83 -20.95
N MET A 48 8.87 -0.72 -21.62
CA MET A 48 9.76 0.32 -21.06
C MET A 48 9.17 0.94 -19.80
N ARG A 49 7.88 1.25 -19.82
CA ARG A 49 7.14 1.77 -18.67
C ARG A 49 7.25 0.82 -17.47
N THR A 50 7.03 -0.46 -17.67
CA THR A 50 7.16 -1.47 -16.61
C THR A 50 8.59 -1.54 -16.07
N GLY A 51 9.60 -1.52 -16.96
CA GLY A 51 11.01 -1.52 -16.58
C GLY A 51 11.41 -0.29 -15.77
N PHE A 52 10.93 0.90 -16.14
CA PHE A 52 11.19 2.13 -15.39
C PHE A 52 10.51 2.15 -14.02
N LEU A 53 9.26 1.68 -13.91
CA LEU A 53 8.60 1.55 -12.61
C LEU A 53 9.36 0.58 -11.70
N PHE A 54 9.82 -0.54 -12.25
CA PHE A 54 10.65 -1.51 -11.53
C PHE A 54 11.95 -0.87 -11.03
N GLU A 55 12.67 -0.17 -11.91
CA GLU A 55 13.92 0.51 -11.57
C GLU A 55 13.72 1.54 -10.46
N ILE A 56 12.74 2.44 -10.63
CA ILE A 56 12.47 3.52 -9.68
C ILE A 56 12.06 2.95 -8.32
N TYR A 57 11.14 2.00 -8.29
CA TYR A 57 10.71 1.33 -7.06
C TYR A 57 11.91 0.74 -6.30
N HIS A 58 12.82 0.04 -7.00
CA HIS A 58 13.97 -0.60 -6.36
C HIS A 58 15.10 0.39 -6.00
N ARG A 59 15.14 1.54 -6.63
CA ARG A 59 16.07 2.61 -6.26
C ARG A 59 15.69 3.24 -4.92
N PHE A 60 14.40 3.38 -4.64
CA PHE A 60 13.90 4.10 -3.47
C PHE A 60 13.32 3.19 -2.37
N TYR A 61 13.38 1.88 -2.50
CA TYR A 61 12.74 0.98 -1.52
C TYR A 61 13.28 1.15 -0.09
N ALA A 62 14.59 1.41 0.06
CA ALA A 62 15.20 1.59 1.38
C ALA A 62 14.72 2.88 2.06
N GLN A 63 14.55 3.98 1.30
CA GLN A 63 13.99 5.22 1.82
C GLN A 63 12.51 5.07 2.20
N LEU A 64 11.75 4.31 1.40
CA LEU A 64 10.36 3.99 1.72
C LEU A 64 10.26 3.11 2.98
N ASP A 65 11.16 2.15 3.17
CA ASP A 65 11.21 1.34 4.40
C ASP A 65 11.53 2.19 5.62
N GLN A 66 12.51 3.09 5.51
CA GLN A 66 12.84 4.02 6.60
C GLN A 66 11.63 4.92 6.93
N LEU A 67 10.93 5.44 5.92
CA LEU A 67 9.72 6.24 6.11
C LEU A 67 8.63 5.47 6.87
N ILE A 68 8.44 4.17 6.59
CA ILE A 68 7.48 3.33 7.32
C ILE A 68 7.88 3.19 8.80
N LEU A 69 9.16 3.00 9.08
CA LEU A 69 9.68 2.92 10.45
C LEU A 69 9.50 4.26 11.19
N ASP A 70 9.76 5.37 10.53
CA ASP A 70 9.61 6.70 11.12
C ASP A 70 8.14 7.04 11.36
N GLN A 71 7.26 6.71 10.42
CA GLN A 71 5.81 6.86 10.55
C GLN A 71 5.25 5.98 11.68
N THR A 72 5.79 4.77 11.86
CA THR A 72 5.40 3.88 12.99
C THR A 72 5.72 4.52 14.34
N LYS A 73 6.85 5.23 14.44
CA LYS A 73 7.25 5.95 15.67
C LYS A 73 6.44 7.23 15.91
N SER A 74 6.09 7.94 14.81
CA SER A 74 5.35 9.20 14.86
C SER A 74 3.85 9.01 15.08
N GLY A 75 3.34 7.77 14.97
CA GLY A 75 1.92 7.47 15.15
C GLY A 75 1.05 8.19 14.10
N GLU A 76 0.11 8.99 14.57
CA GLU A 76 -0.86 9.67 13.69
C GLU A 76 -0.29 10.89 12.94
N LYS A 77 0.84 11.42 13.39
CA LYS A 77 1.45 12.59 12.75
C LYS A 77 2.17 12.18 11.46
N CYS A 78 1.79 12.79 10.35
CA CYS A 78 2.42 12.52 9.04
C CYS A 78 3.89 12.92 9.03
N CYS A 79 4.73 12.03 8.49
CA CYS A 79 6.16 12.25 8.33
C CYS A 79 6.47 12.96 7.00
N PRO A 80 7.41 13.94 6.98
CA PRO A 80 7.87 14.51 5.74
C PRO A 80 8.63 13.49 4.90
N VAL A 81 8.57 13.64 3.57
CA VAL A 81 9.22 12.75 2.59
C VAL A 81 10.30 13.50 1.83
N PRO A 82 11.54 13.56 2.34
CA PRO A 82 12.59 14.40 1.77
C PRO A 82 13.01 13.98 0.36
N PHE A 83 12.82 12.72 -0.03
CA PHE A 83 13.16 12.18 -1.36
C PHE A 83 12.01 12.28 -2.38
N ALA A 84 10.86 12.86 -2.01
CA ALA A 84 9.69 12.94 -2.89
C ALA A 84 9.99 13.69 -4.20
N GLY A 85 10.70 14.82 -4.12
CA GLY A 85 11.09 15.58 -5.30
C GLY A 85 11.95 14.80 -6.28
N GLU A 86 12.88 13.97 -5.78
CA GLU A 86 13.77 13.15 -6.61
C GLU A 86 12.99 12.04 -7.34
N ILE A 87 12.11 11.32 -6.64
CA ILE A 87 11.32 10.24 -7.24
C ILE A 87 10.32 10.76 -8.28
N LEU A 88 9.65 11.88 -7.99
CA LEU A 88 8.71 12.51 -8.92
C LEU A 88 9.41 13.08 -10.15
N ALA A 89 10.56 13.73 -10.00
CA ALA A 89 11.38 14.20 -11.11
C ALA A 89 11.87 13.03 -11.99
N LEU A 90 12.26 11.93 -11.39
CA LEU A 90 12.68 10.75 -12.14
C LEU A 90 11.51 10.12 -12.91
N LEU A 91 10.33 9.98 -12.31
CA LEU A 91 9.12 9.51 -12.99
C LEU A 91 8.78 10.42 -14.18
N ALA A 92 8.82 11.73 -13.99
CA ALA A 92 8.58 12.70 -15.07
C ALA A 92 9.62 12.58 -16.21
N LYS A 93 10.90 12.42 -15.88
CA LYS A 93 11.99 12.18 -16.86
C LYS A 93 11.74 10.91 -17.69
N ARG A 94 11.18 9.85 -17.08
CA ARG A 94 10.84 8.60 -17.77
C ARG A 94 9.60 8.71 -18.68
N GLY A 95 8.84 9.81 -18.60
CA GLY A 95 7.68 10.09 -19.46
C GLY A 95 6.33 10.02 -18.75
N PHE A 96 6.27 9.74 -17.45
CA PHE A 96 5.02 9.71 -16.70
C PHE A 96 4.43 11.12 -16.58
N ALA A 97 3.11 11.24 -16.79
CA ALA A 97 2.39 12.48 -16.51
C ALA A 97 2.36 12.74 -14.99
N LYS A 98 2.16 14.00 -14.59
CA LYS A 98 2.21 14.40 -13.18
C LYS A 98 1.28 13.56 -12.29
N ASP A 99 0.01 13.46 -12.66
CA ASP A 99 -0.99 12.72 -11.87
C ASP A 99 -0.66 11.23 -11.78
N GLU A 100 -0.11 10.70 -12.86
CA GLU A 100 0.35 9.34 -12.94
C GLU A 100 1.60 9.09 -12.07
N ALA A 101 2.55 10.02 -12.06
CA ALA A 101 3.72 9.97 -11.19
C ALA A 101 3.34 10.00 -9.70
N LEU A 102 2.40 10.85 -9.31
CA LEU A 102 1.85 10.92 -7.96
C LEU A 102 1.16 9.60 -7.56
N ARG A 103 0.36 9.03 -8.47
CA ARG A 103 -0.29 7.74 -8.25
C ARG A 103 0.72 6.62 -8.06
N PHE A 104 1.73 6.48 -8.92
CA PHE A 104 2.76 5.45 -8.77
C PHE A 104 3.60 5.64 -7.52
N PHE A 105 3.87 6.87 -7.13
CA PHE A 105 4.54 7.12 -5.87
C PHE A 105 3.71 6.62 -4.68
N GLY A 106 2.39 6.87 -4.68
CA GLY A 106 1.47 6.31 -3.70
C GLY A 106 1.44 4.78 -3.71
N ILE A 107 1.42 4.14 -4.90
CA ILE A 107 1.48 2.69 -5.06
C ILE A 107 2.81 2.12 -4.55
N PHE A 108 3.95 2.77 -4.79
CA PHE A 108 5.23 2.32 -4.25
C PHE A 108 5.26 2.32 -2.73
N TYR A 109 4.73 3.37 -2.11
CA TYR A 109 4.59 3.43 -0.65
C TYR A 109 3.61 2.36 -0.13
N GLN A 110 2.51 2.14 -0.82
CA GLN A 110 1.55 1.09 -0.50
C GLN A 110 2.17 -0.31 -0.58
N LEU A 111 2.89 -0.63 -1.67
CA LEU A 111 3.59 -1.90 -1.84
C LEU A 111 4.58 -2.17 -0.69
N ARG A 112 5.35 -1.14 -0.29
CA ARG A 112 6.30 -1.29 0.84
C ARG A 112 5.57 -1.49 2.17
N ARG A 113 4.47 -0.79 2.43
CA ARG A 113 3.66 -0.97 3.65
C ARG A 113 3.02 -2.36 3.70
N ALA A 114 2.45 -2.82 2.60
CA ALA A 114 1.88 -4.16 2.52
C ALA A 114 2.96 -5.23 2.76
N PHE A 115 4.14 -5.06 2.18
CA PHE A 115 5.27 -5.95 2.46
C PHE A 115 5.64 -5.93 3.95
N PHE A 116 5.74 -4.75 4.55
CA PHE A 116 6.08 -4.59 5.96
C PHE A 116 5.04 -5.25 6.88
N PHE A 117 3.75 -4.98 6.69
CA PHE A 117 2.70 -5.47 7.57
C PHE A 117 2.30 -6.92 7.31
N ILE A 118 2.25 -7.37 6.04
CA ILE A 118 1.84 -8.73 5.70
C ILE A 118 3.01 -9.72 5.85
N VAL A 119 4.20 -9.36 5.37
CA VAL A 119 5.33 -10.30 5.34
C VAL A 119 6.08 -10.32 6.67
N HIS A 120 6.40 -9.14 7.21
CA HIS A 120 7.12 -9.04 8.47
C HIS A 120 6.21 -9.05 9.70
N GLY A 121 5.03 -8.45 9.62
CA GLY A 121 4.08 -8.35 10.73
C GLY A 121 3.40 -9.67 11.08
N LEU A 122 3.20 -10.57 10.12
CA LEU A 122 2.59 -11.89 10.33
C LEU A 122 3.67 -12.95 10.45
N ILE A 123 4.01 -13.31 11.69
CA ILE A 123 5.09 -14.24 12.02
C ILE A 123 4.67 -15.69 11.74
N GLY A 124 5.59 -16.54 11.26
CA GLY A 124 5.41 -17.96 11.04
C GLY A 124 5.95 -18.46 9.71
N GLN A 125 6.54 -19.67 9.70
CA GLN A 125 7.17 -20.31 8.53
C GLN A 125 6.35 -21.47 7.97
N ALA A 126 5.28 -21.90 8.66
CA ALA A 126 4.40 -22.98 8.22
C ALA A 126 3.76 -22.68 6.84
N ALA A 127 3.42 -23.73 6.10
CA ALA A 127 2.79 -23.60 4.79
C ALA A 127 1.50 -22.76 4.82
N CYS A 128 0.67 -22.95 5.85
CA CYS A 128 -0.56 -22.18 6.05
C CYS A 128 -0.30 -20.68 6.24
N MET A 129 0.82 -20.29 6.90
CA MET A 129 1.18 -18.88 7.06
C MET A 129 1.69 -18.25 5.76
N LYS A 130 2.36 -19.02 4.92
CA LYS A 130 2.75 -18.57 3.57
C LYS A 130 1.52 -18.35 2.70
N GLU A 131 0.58 -19.27 2.77
CA GLU A 131 -0.68 -19.18 2.04
C GLU A 131 -1.54 -18.00 2.54
N LEU A 132 -1.65 -17.81 3.85
CA LEU A 132 -2.33 -16.65 4.42
C LEU A 132 -1.75 -15.34 3.89
N ARG A 133 -0.41 -15.16 3.94
CA ARG A 133 0.24 -13.95 3.41
C ARG A 133 -0.05 -13.73 1.92
N ARG A 134 -0.08 -14.78 1.12
CA ARG A 134 -0.44 -14.73 -0.30
C ARG A 134 -1.90 -14.27 -0.50
N HIS A 135 -2.84 -14.80 0.27
CA HIS A 135 -4.24 -14.39 0.23
C HIS A 135 -4.44 -12.94 0.66
N LEU A 136 -3.77 -12.51 1.73
CA LEU A 136 -3.83 -11.10 2.18
C LEU A 136 -3.22 -10.16 1.15
N TRP A 137 -2.11 -10.54 0.52
CA TRP A 137 -1.52 -9.78 -0.57
C TRP A 137 -2.49 -9.62 -1.75
N ASN A 138 -3.11 -10.72 -2.17
CA ASN A 138 -4.11 -10.69 -3.24
C ASN A 138 -5.38 -9.93 -2.85
N ASN A 139 -5.69 -9.84 -1.56
CA ASN A 139 -6.78 -8.99 -1.07
C ASN A 139 -6.47 -7.51 -1.22
N VAL A 140 -5.21 -7.10 -1.04
CA VAL A 140 -4.79 -5.69 -1.17
C VAL A 140 -4.58 -5.29 -2.64
N PHE A 141 -3.96 -6.15 -3.47
CA PHE A 141 -3.50 -5.79 -4.82
C PHE A 141 -4.14 -6.59 -5.94
N THR A 142 -5.02 -7.55 -5.63
CA THR A 142 -5.47 -8.59 -6.56
C THR A 142 -4.31 -9.52 -7.00
N SER A 143 -4.59 -10.48 -7.90
CA SER A 143 -3.57 -11.35 -8.48
C SER A 143 -2.80 -10.71 -9.65
N ASP A 144 -3.28 -9.58 -10.18
CA ASP A 144 -2.65 -8.84 -11.29
C ASP A 144 -2.53 -7.36 -10.94
N ILE A 145 -1.28 -6.92 -10.68
CA ILE A 145 -0.97 -5.53 -10.33
C ILE A 145 -1.32 -4.54 -11.44
N ARG A 146 -1.34 -4.97 -12.71
CA ARG A 146 -1.74 -4.09 -13.84
C ARG A 146 -3.24 -3.84 -13.83
N TYR A 147 -4.04 -4.85 -13.44
CA TYR A 147 -5.46 -4.68 -13.23
C TYR A 147 -5.74 -3.78 -12.04
N TYR A 148 -4.99 -3.96 -10.95
CA TYR A 148 -5.03 -3.09 -9.78
C TYR A 148 -4.74 -1.63 -10.15
N ASP A 149 -3.62 -1.33 -10.80
CA ASP A 149 -3.24 0.03 -11.22
C ASP A 149 -4.30 0.67 -12.13
N ARG A 150 -4.88 -0.10 -13.05
CA ARG A 150 -5.83 0.45 -14.03
C ARG A 150 -7.21 0.72 -13.47
N TYR A 151 -7.70 -0.11 -12.53
CA TYR A 151 -9.12 -0.10 -12.17
C TYR A 151 -9.40 -0.03 -10.67
N LEU A 152 -8.49 -0.41 -9.79
CA LEU A 152 -8.79 -0.70 -8.39
C LEU A 152 -7.97 0.10 -7.36
N TRP A 153 -6.90 0.78 -7.75
CA TRP A 153 -5.99 1.45 -6.83
C TRP A 153 -6.67 2.43 -5.85
N ASN A 154 -7.80 3.00 -6.24
CA ASN A 154 -8.61 3.93 -5.45
C ASN A 154 -10.01 3.40 -5.11
N ARG A 155 -10.24 2.09 -5.23
CA ARG A 155 -11.52 1.44 -5.00
C ARG A 155 -11.46 0.18 -4.16
N MET A 156 -10.29 -0.19 -3.65
CA MET A 156 -10.16 -1.40 -2.83
C MET A 156 -10.95 -1.29 -1.52
N GLU A 157 -11.21 -0.09 -1.04
CA GLU A 157 -12.03 0.19 0.14
C GLU A 157 -13.53 -0.13 -0.09
N ASP A 158 -13.98 -0.22 -1.35
CA ASP A 158 -15.36 -0.62 -1.68
C ASP A 158 -15.60 -2.13 -1.41
N PHE A 159 -14.55 -2.92 -1.16
CA PHE A 159 -14.65 -4.36 -0.96
C PHE A 159 -14.50 -4.74 0.50
N SER A 160 -15.58 -5.33 1.06
CA SER A 160 -15.55 -5.87 2.42
C SER A 160 -14.79 -7.20 2.48
N THR A 161 -13.95 -7.37 3.50
CA THR A 161 -13.21 -8.61 3.75
C THR A 161 -13.70 -9.28 5.02
N LEU A 162 -14.13 -10.54 4.94
CA LEU A 162 -14.50 -11.35 6.08
C LEU A 162 -13.40 -12.35 6.42
N LEU A 163 -12.86 -12.26 7.64
CA LEU A 163 -11.86 -13.18 8.17
C LEU A 163 -12.50 -14.18 9.15
N LEU A 164 -12.53 -15.45 8.76
CA LEU A 164 -13.08 -16.55 9.58
C LEU A 164 -11.95 -17.35 10.24
N GLY A 165 -12.21 -17.87 11.43
CA GLY A 165 -11.28 -18.71 12.17
C GLY A 165 -11.55 -18.70 13.68
N GLU A 166 -10.95 -19.62 14.40
CA GLU A 166 -11.06 -19.77 15.85
C GLU A 166 -10.48 -18.55 16.60
N THR A 167 -10.85 -18.39 17.85
CA THR A 167 -10.27 -17.35 18.73
C THR A 167 -8.76 -17.57 18.89
N GLY A 168 -7.98 -16.50 18.85
CA GLY A 168 -6.51 -16.58 19.00
C GLY A 168 -5.73 -16.88 17.71
N THR A 169 -6.39 -17.15 16.56
CA THR A 169 -5.71 -17.48 15.28
C THR A 169 -5.07 -16.30 14.55
N GLY A 170 -5.12 -15.08 15.12
CA GLY A 170 -4.47 -13.90 14.54
C GLY A 170 -5.34 -13.09 13.55
N LYS A 171 -6.67 -13.28 13.54
CA LYS A 171 -7.59 -12.53 12.67
C LYS A 171 -7.41 -11.00 12.77
N GLY A 172 -7.27 -10.49 14.00
CA GLY A 172 -7.04 -9.06 14.24
C GLY A 172 -5.71 -8.56 13.65
N ALA A 173 -4.65 -9.35 13.72
CA ALA A 173 -3.37 -9.02 13.09
C ALA A 173 -3.47 -9.01 11.56
N ALA A 174 -4.19 -9.98 10.98
CA ALA A 174 -4.45 -10.02 9.54
C ALA A 174 -5.29 -8.83 9.07
N ALA A 175 -6.36 -8.48 9.81
CA ALA A 175 -7.18 -7.30 9.53
C ALA A 175 -6.37 -6.00 9.60
N ALA A 176 -5.53 -5.84 10.63
CA ALA A 176 -4.65 -4.69 10.77
C ALA A 176 -3.62 -4.61 9.63
N ALA A 177 -3.09 -5.75 9.17
CA ALA A 177 -2.16 -5.79 8.05
C ALA A 177 -2.82 -5.31 6.74
N ILE A 178 -4.07 -5.73 6.47
CA ILE A 178 -4.85 -5.25 5.31
C ILE A 178 -5.14 -3.75 5.45
N GLY A 179 -5.74 -3.32 6.55
CA GLY A 179 -6.18 -1.94 6.74
C GLY A 179 -5.03 -0.93 6.68
N ARG A 180 -3.84 -1.29 7.20
CA ARG A 180 -2.63 -0.45 7.10
C ARG A 180 -1.97 -0.49 5.73
N SER A 181 -2.45 -1.32 4.82
CA SER A 181 -1.92 -1.49 3.46
C SER A 181 -2.79 -0.83 2.39
N GLY A 182 -3.81 -0.06 2.76
CA GLY A 182 -4.64 0.73 1.85
C GLY A 182 -3.84 1.80 1.08
N PHE A 183 -4.37 2.31 -0.02
CA PHE A 183 -3.72 3.38 -0.78
C PHE A 183 -3.79 4.70 -0.02
N ILE A 184 -2.65 5.41 0.08
CA ILE A 184 -2.56 6.75 0.66
C ILE A 184 -1.93 7.67 -0.38
N PRO A 185 -2.62 8.71 -0.85
CA PRO A 185 -2.07 9.63 -1.84
C PRO A 185 -0.98 10.51 -1.23
N PHE A 186 -0.02 10.93 -2.08
CA PHE A 186 1.00 11.91 -1.69
C PHE A 186 0.47 13.35 -1.87
N ASP A 187 0.62 14.16 -0.84
CA ASP A 187 0.31 15.60 -0.86
C ASP A 187 1.57 16.41 -1.12
N GLU A 188 1.74 16.90 -2.34
CA GLU A 188 2.91 17.72 -2.73
C GLU A 188 3.04 19.01 -1.91
N ARG A 189 1.91 19.62 -1.49
CA ARG A 189 1.93 20.89 -0.75
C ARG A 189 2.47 20.71 0.66
N LYS A 190 2.16 19.58 1.28
CA LYS A 190 2.62 19.24 2.63
C LYS A 190 3.93 18.46 2.61
N ASN A 191 4.39 18.02 1.44
CA ASN A 191 5.52 17.12 1.26
C ASN A 191 5.46 15.88 2.15
N CYS A 192 4.28 15.28 2.27
CA CYS A 192 4.03 14.06 3.02
C CYS A 192 2.87 13.28 2.40
N PHE A 193 2.69 12.02 2.80
CA PHE A 193 1.47 11.28 2.47
C PHE A 193 0.28 11.90 3.22
N ALA A 194 -0.89 11.92 2.57
CA ALA A 194 -2.07 12.67 3.05
C ALA A 194 -2.49 12.27 4.46
N GLU A 195 -2.27 11.01 4.82
CA GLU A 195 -2.63 10.43 6.10
C GLU A 195 -1.54 9.50 6.61
N SER A 196 -1.52 9.28 7.93
CA SER A 196 -0.74 8.21 8.53
C SER A 196 -1.49 6.88 8.40
N PHE A 197 -0.79 5.80 8.04
CA PHE A 197 -1.39 4.45 8.05
C PHE A 197 -1.82 3.99 9.46
N ALA A 198 -1.42 4.68 10.51
CA ALA A 198 -1.90 4.43 11.88
C ALA A 198 -3.35 4.90 12.06
N GLN A 199 -3.80 5.90 11.29
CA GLN A 199 -5.18 6.41 11.29
C GLN A 199 -6.11 5.59 10.40
N ASN A 200 -5.59 4.95 9.35
CA ASN A 200 -6.40 4.21 8.36
C ASN A 200 -6.94 2.88 8.86
N PHE A 201 -6.60 2.46 10.07
CA PHE A 201 -7.10 1.23 10.66
C PHE A 201 -7.65 1.48 12.07
N ILE A 202 -8.96 1.46 12.18
CA ILE A 202 -9.67 1.57 13.45
C ILE A 202 -10.15 0.18 13.85
N SER A 203 -9.68 -0.33 15.00
CA SER A 203 -10.12 -1.60 15.55
C SER A 203 -11.31 -1.37 16.49
N LEU A 204 -12.44 -2.02 16.19
CA LEU A 204 -13.63 -1.98 17.02
C LEU A 204 -14.04 -3.39 17.41
N ASN A 205 -14.21 -3.62 18.71
CA ASN A 205 -14.74 -4.88 19.24
C ASN A 205 -16.25 -4.73 19.54
N LEU A 206 -17.08 -5.15 18.58
CA LEU A 206 -18.54 -5.03 18.71
C LEU A 206 -19.12 -5.83 19.88
N SER A 207 -18.45 -6.91 20.33
CA SER A 207 -18.93 -7.71 21.47
C SER A 207 -18.83 -6.99 22.82
N GLN A 208 -18.16 -5.84 22.87
CA GLN A 208 -18.08 -4.99 24.08
C GLN A 208 -19.30 -4.08 24.21
N PHE A 209 -20.13 -3.96 23.18
CA PHE A 209 -21.30 -3.09 23.18
C PHE A 209 -22.59 -3.92 23.27
N PRO A 210 -23.60 -3.45 24.03
CA PRO A 210 -24.95 -3.99 23.90
C PRO A 210 -25.44 -3.88 22.46
N GLU A 211 -26.20 -4.87 21.99
CA GLU A 211 -26.72 -4.89 20.61
C GLU A 211 -27.48 -3.60 20.24
N THR A 212 -28.19 -3.02 21.21
CA THR A 212 -28.95 -1.76 21.04
C THR A 212 -28.08 -0.52 20.83
N LEU A 213 -26.78 -0.58 21.13
CA LEU A 213 -25.85 0.54 20.98
C LEU A 213 -24.89 0.39 19.81
N ILE A 214 -24.81 -0.80 19.19
CA ILE A 214 -23.88 -1.07 18.08
C ILE A 214 -24.05 -0.07 16.93
N GLU A 215 -25.30 0.19 16.51
CA GLU A 215 -25.59 1.15 15.44
C GLU A 215 -25.14 2.57 15.83
N SER A 216 -25.38 2.96 17.07
CA SER A 216 -24.97 4.24 17.62
C SER A 216 -23.42 4.39 17.66
N GLU A 217 -22.71 3.34 18.02
CA GLU A 217 -21.23 3.34 18.02
C GLU A 217 -20.66 3.40 16.60
N LEU A 218 -21.28 2.73 15.64
CA LEU A 218 -20.82 2.72 14.25
C LEU A 218 -21.14 4.02 13.52
N PHE A 219 -22.40 4.47 13.57
CA PHE A 219 -22.91 5.58 12.75
C PHE A 219 -23.09 6.88 13.52
N GLY A 220 -23.05 6.82 14.86
CA GLY A 220 -23.33 7.95 15.72
C GLY A 220 -24.84 8.23 15.88
N HIS A 221 -25.17 9.19 16.75
CA HIS A 221 -26.54 9.65 16.94
C HIS A 221 -26.60 11.13 17.31
N ARG A 222 -27.74 11.75 17.04
CA ARG A 222 -28.06 13.09 17.51
C ARG A 222 -28.58 13.02 18.95
N LYS A 223 -28.43 14.11 19.69
CA LYS A 223 -29.08 14.28 21.00
C LYS A 223 -30.58 14.02 20.88
N GLY A 224 -31.11 13.15 21.73
CA GLY A 224 -32.53 12.80 21.76
C GLY A 224 -32.97 11.73 20.75
N ALA A 225 -32.04 11.07 20.06
CA ALA A 225 -32.36 10.05 19.05
C ALA A 225 -33.05 8.80 19.66
N PHE A 226 -32.74 8.48 20.92
CA PHE A 226 -33.38 7.40 21.69
C PHE A 226 -33.39 7.73 23.19
N THR A 227 -34.10 6.95 23.98
CA THR A 227 -34.15 7.12 25.45
C THR A 227 -32.76 6.92 26.04
N GLY A 228 -32.16 7.98 26.60
CA GLY A 228 -30.81 7.97 27.13
C GLY A 228 -29.76 8.66 26.24
N ALA A 229 -30.12 9.10 25.04
CA ALA A 229 -29.24 9.91 24.16
C ALA A 229 -29.17 11.38 24.67
N ILE A 230 -28.46 11.61 25.78
CA ILE A 230 -28.33 12.92 26.44
C ILE A 230 -27.51 13.90 25.61
N GLU A 231 -26.50 13.40 24.88
CA GLU A 231 -25.61 14.17 24.00
C GLU A 231 -25.55 13.56 22.60
N ALA A 232 -25.06 14.32 21.62
CA ALA A 232 -24.73 13.79 20.33
C ALA A 232 -23.47 12.95 20.40
N HIS A 233 -23.44 11.80 19.72
CA HIS A 233 -22.29 10.91 19.63
C HIS A 233 -21.84 10.77 18.19
N GLN A 234 -20.54 10.94 17.93
CA GLN A 234 -19.95 10.74 16.61
C GLN A 234 -19.52 9.27 16.47
N GLY A 235 -20.14 8.57 15.53
CA GLY A 235 -19.81 7.17 15.26
C GLY A 235 -18.42 6.97 14.64
N VAL A 236 -17.97 5.73 14.67
CA VAL A 236 -16.66 5.33 14.14
C VAL A 236 -16.52 5.68 12.66
N PHE A 237 -17.57 5.51 11.85
CA PHE A 237 -17.55 5.85 10.42
C PHE A 237 -17.58 7.34 10.10
N ALA A 238 -17.71 8.21 11.08
CA ALA A 238 -17.69 9.66 10.92
C ALA A 238 -16.38 10.32 11.41
N ARG A 239 -15.42 9.51 11.86
CA ARG A 239 -14.08 9.91 12.31
C ARG A 239 -13.09 9.78 11.18
#